data_86f5037d5c0fcfd11d32b11667a38d85
#
_entry.id   86f5037d5c0fcfd11d32b11667a38d85
#
_cell.length_a   1.000
_cell.length_b   1.000
_cell.length_c   1.000
_cell.angle_alpha   90.00
_cell.angle_beta   90.00
_cell.angle_gamma   90.00
#
_symmetry.space_group_name_H-M   'P 1'
#
loop_
_entity.id
_entity.type
_entity.pdbx_description
1 polymer ?
#
loop_
_entity_poly.entity_id
_entity_poly.type
_entity_poly.pdbx_seq_one_letter_code
_entity_poly.pdbx_strand_id
1 'polypeptide(L)'
;MTQKLTNKILSDITVHMKYAKYLPTKERRETWKELVDRNKKMHIKKFPHLKGEIQKAYTYVYEKKVLPSMRSMQFGGKPIEVAPNRIFNCAYLPIDDARSFGEIMFLLLGGTGVGYSVQRHHVEKLPEILKPSGKRTYRYLVGDSIEGWADASPPTNKIIIPSPDKADSLTLAN
;
A
#
# COMPACT_ATOMS: atom_id res chain seq x y z
N MET A 1 -5.26 -40.94 8.36
CA MET A 1 -5.58 -40.00 9.46
C MET A 1 -4.51 -38.91 9.65
N THR A 2 -3.25 -39.25 9.55
CA THR A 2 -2.08 -38.39 9.81
C THR A 2 -2.02 -37.14 8.93
N GLN A 3 -2.25 -37.24 7.63
CA GLN A 3 -2.12 -36.10 6.69
C GLN A 3 -3.13 -34.96 6.91
N LYS A 4 -4.39 -35.31 7.27
CA LYS A 4 -5.39 -34.28 7.63
C LYS A 4 -5.01 -33.51 8.90
N LEU A 5 -4.43 -34.18 9.88
CA LEU A 5 -3.97 -33.56 11.12
C LEU A 5 -2.78 -32.61 10.86
N THR A 6 -1.82 -33.08 10.07
CA THR A 6 -0.65 -32.27 9.68
C THR A 6 -1.05 -31.01 8.92
N ASN A 7 -1.95 -31.11 7.96
CA ASN A 7 -2.46 -29.97 7.20
C ASN A 7 -3.21 -28.97 8.09
N LYS A 8 -3.97 -29.46 9.07
CA LYS A 8 -4.65 -28.60 10.05
C LYS A 8 -3.65 -27.81 10.90
N ILE A 9 -2.67 -28.49 11.46
CA ILE A 9 -1.61 -27.87 12.28
C ILE A 9 -0.86 -26.83 11.47
N LEU A 10 -0.43 -27.15 10.24
CA LEU A 10 0.28 -26.21 9.36
C LEU A 10 -0.58 -24.98 9.04
N SER A 11 -1.87 -25.18 8.75
CA SER A 11 -2.82 -24.11 8.52
C SER A 11 -2.94 -23.17 9.75
N ASP A 12 -3.07 -23.75 10.94
CA ASP A 12 -3.23 -22.98 12.17
C ASP A 12 -1.95 -22.21 12.53
N ILE A 13 -0.78 -22.81 12.35
CA ILE A 13 0.52 -22.13 12.50
C ILE A 13 0.63 -20.97 11.50
N THR A 14 0.28 -21.20 10.24
CA THR A 14 0.34 -20.16 9.19
C THR A 14 -0.57 -18.98 9.52
N VAL A 15 -1.81 -19.25 9.94
CA VAL A 15 -2.75 -18.21 10.36
C VAL A 15 -2.19 -17.41 11.53
N HIS A 16 -1.68 -18.10 12.55
CA HIS A 16 -1.14 -17.45 13.76
C HIS A 16 0.07 -16.57 13.46
N MET A 17 1.01 -17.05 12.65
CA MET A 17 2.26 -16.34 12.35
C MET A 17 2.10 -15.20 11.36
N LYS A 18 1.23 -15.35 10.35
CA LYS A 18 1.20 -14.43 9.20
C LYS A 18 0.00 -13.46 9.21
N TYR A 19 -1.13 -13.83 9.80
CA TYR A 19 -2.38 -13.09 9.63
C TYR A 19 -3.02 -12.60 10.91
N ALA A 20 -2.90 -13.36 12.00
CA ALA A 20 -3.53 -13.06 13.27
C ALA A 20 -2.90 -11.84 13.95
N LYS A 21 -3.72 -10.82 14.26
CA LYS A 21 -3.31 -9.66 15.05
C LYS A 21 -3.22 -10.00 16.52
N TYR A 22 -2.32 -9.35 17.23
CA TYR A 22 -2.26 -9.42 18.68
C TYR A 22 -3.41 -8.61 19.29
N LEU A 23 -4.10 -9.21 20.25
CA LEU A 23 -5.21 -8.61 20.99
C LEU A 23 -4.72 -8.29 22.43
N PRO A 24 -4.38 -7.02 22.73
CA PRO A 24 -3.85 -6.67 24.05
C PRO A 24 -4.78 -7.03 25.21
N THR A 25 -6.10 -6.86 25.00
CA THR A 25 -7.12 -7.17 26.01
C THR A 25 -7.27 -8.65 26.35
N LYS A 26 -6.77 -9.53 25.47
CA LYS A 26 -6.84 -11.00 25.64
C LYS A 26 -5.45 -11.62 25.78
N GLU A 27 -4.40 -10.81 25.73
CA GLU A 27 -2.98 -11.22 25.81
C GLU A 27 -2.60 -12.35 24.84
N ARG A 28 -3.29 -12.42 23.69
CA ARG A 28 -3.06 -13.43 22.66
C ARG A 28 -3.33 -12.91 21.26
N ARG A 29 -2.94 -13.67 20.25
CA ARG A 29 -3.33 -13.41 18.86
C ARG A 29 -4.76 -13.84 18.57
N GLU A 30 -5.33 -13.26 17.49
CA GLU A 30 -6.65 -13.64 16.98
C GLU A 30 -6.71 -15.13 16.63
N THR A 31 -7.87 -15.74 16.88
CA THR A 31 -8.24 -17.02 16.30
C THR A 31 -8.65 -16.85 14.84
N TRP A 32 -8.72 -17.94 14.07
CA TRP A 32 -9.24 -17.90 12.69
C TRP A 32 -10.60 -17.22 12.60
N LYS A 33 -11.51 -17.52 13.50
CA LYS A 33 -12.84 -16.91 13.52
C LYS A 33 -12.78 -15.40 13.75
N GLU A 34 -12.01 -14.93 14.73
CA GLU A 34 -11.87 -13.51 15.04
C GLU A 34 -11.24 -12.75 13.86
N LEU A 35 -10.24 -13.32 13.20
CA LEU A 35 -9.60 -12.78 12.02
C LEU A 35 -10.58 -12.62 10.85
N VAL A 36 -11.36 -13.67 10.57
CA VAL A 36 -12.40 -13.65 9.52
C VAL A 36 -13.50 -12.65 9.87
N ASP A 37 -13.93 -12.59 11.13
CA ASP A 37 -14.92 -11.60 11.60
C ASP A 37 -14.44 -10.18 11.43
N ARG A 38 -13.17 -9.89 11.73
CA ARG A 38 -12.56 -8.57 11.53
C ARG A 38 -12.61 -8.15 10.06
N ASN A 39 -12.22 -9.05 9.17
CA ASN A 39 -12.23 -8.80 7.73
C ASN A 39 -13.66 -8.61 7.20
N LYS A 40 -14.59 -9.49 7.58
CA LYS A 40 -16.01 -9.38 7.25
C LYS A 40 -16.64 -8.07 7.70
N LYS A 41 -16.38 -7.67 8.95
CA LYS A 41 -16.91 -6.41 9.52
C LYS A 41 -16.44 -5.19 8.73
N MET A 42 -15.18 -5.16 8.29
CA MET A 42 -14.65 -4.09 7.46
C MET A 42 -15.43 -3.95 6.15
N HIS A 43 -15.71 -5.06 5.46
CA HIS A 43 -16.46 -5.05 4.21
C HIS A 43 -17.92 -4.63 4.42
N ILE A 44 -18.59 -5.15 5.45
CA ILE A 44 -19.98 -4.76 5.77
C ILE A 44 -20.06 -3.27 6.12
N LYS A 45 -19.08 -2.74 6.86
CA LYS A 45 -19.01 -1.30 7.20
C LYS A 45 -18.90 -0.44 5.95
N LYS A 46 -18.10 -0.86 4.98
CA LYS A 46 -17.90 -0.13 3.71
C LYS A 46 -19.09 -0.27 2.76
N PHE A 47 -19.72 -1.44 2.73
CA PHE A 47 -20.79 -1.80 1.81
C PHE A 47 -22.01 -2.37 2.54
N PRO A 48 -22.72 -1.55 3.34
CA PRO A 48 -23.84 -2.04 4.18
C PRO A 48 -25.00 -2.61 3.36
N HIS A 49 -25.22 -2.12 2.13
CA HIS A 49 -26.25 -2.61 1.22
C HIS A 49 -25.98 -4.04 0.73
N LEU A 50 -24.72 -4.51 0.73
CA LEU A 50 -24.32 -5.87 0.36
C LEU A 50 -24.18 -6.81 1.57
N LYS A 51 -24.70 -6.43 2.74
CA LYS A 51 -24.52 -7.21 3.99
C LYS A 51 -24.91 -8.68 3.84
N GLY A 52 -26.02 -8.98 3.20
CA GLY A 52 -26.50 -10.35 3.03
C GLY A 52 -25.55 -11.19 2.17
N GLU A 53 -25.10 -10.64 1.05
CA GLU A 53 -24.18 -11.32 0.13
C GLU A 53 -22.81 -11.53 0.79
N ILE A 54 -22.30 -10.50 1.48
CA ILE A 54 -21.04 -10.60 2.23
C ILE A 54 -21.15 -11.71 3.29
N GLN A 55 -22.23 -11.74 4.06
CA GLN A 55 -22.43 -12.79 5.07
C GLN A 55 -22.42 -14.19 4.46
N LYS A 56 -23.12 -14.37 3.33
CA LYS A 56 -23.15 -15.64 2.60
C LYS A 56 -21.76 -16.04 2.07
N ALA A 57 -21.02 -15.10 1.47
CA ALA A 57 -19.65 -15.35 0.99
C ALA A 57 -18.72 -15.76 2.13
N TYR A 58 -18.84 -15.11 3.29
CA TYR A 58 -17.98 -15.39 4.43
C TYR A 58 -18.27 -16.73 5.13
N THR A 59 -19.39 -17.42 4.89
CA THR A 59 -19.57 -18.81 5.34
C THR A 59 -18.51 -19.71 4.71
N TYR A 60 -18.22 -19.52 3.42
CA TYR A 60 -17.17 -20.26 2.72
C TYR A 60 -15.76 -19.91 3.20
N VAL A 61 -15.57 -18.65 3.63
CA VAL A 61 -14.29 -18.21 4.22
C VAL A 61 -14.05 -18.88 5.57
N TYR A 62 -15.05 -18.95 6.45
CA TYR A 62 -14.92 -19.66 7.73
C TYR A 62 -14.53 -21.12 7.55
N GLU A 63 -15.10 -21.78 6.54
CA GLU A 63 -14.82 -23.16 6.18
C GLU A 63 -13.50 -23.36 5.43
N LYS A 64 -12.75 -22.26 5.18
CA LYS A 64 -11.50 -22.26 4.39
C LYS A 64 -11.65 -22.78 2.96
N LYS A 65 -12.86 -22.76 2.39
CA LYS A 65 -13.14 -23.14 0.99
C LYS A 65 -12.71 -22.07 0.01
N VAL A 66 -12.83 -20.80 0.42
CA VAL A 66 -12.41 -19.61 -0.32
C VAL A 66 -11.67 -18.70 0.65
N LEU A 67 -10.62 -18.04 0.17
CA LEU A 67 -9.85 -17.10 0.98
C LEU A 67 -9.88 -15.72 0.31
N PRO A 68 -10.10 -14.64 1.07
CA PRO A 68 -9.81 -13.28 0.62
C PRO A 68 -8.31 -13.10 0.32
N SER A 69 -7.96 -11.99 -0.31
CA SER A 69 -6.54 -11.71 -0.56
C SER A 69 -5.74 -11.74 0.73
N MET A 70 -4.48 -12.17 0.63
CA MET A 70 -3.54 -12.26 1.75
C MET A 70 -3.46 -10.92 2.51
N ARG A 71 -3.30 -9.81 1.80
CA ARG A 71 -3.20 -8.48 2.38
C ARG A 71 -4.50 -8.03 3.04
N SER A 72 -5.65 -8.37 2.46
CA SER A 72 -6.96 -8.10 3.06
C SER A 72 -7.11 -8.79 4.41
N MET A 73 -6.67 -10.05 4.51
CA MET A 73 -6.69 -10.81 5.77
C MET A 73 -5.69 -10.24 6.79
N GLN A 74 -4.49 -9.88 6.34
CA GLN A 74 -3.42 -9.38 7.20
C GLN A 74 -3.73 -7.98 7.76
N PHE A 75 -4.15 -7.05 6.92
CA PHE A 75 -4.34 -5.63 7.28
C PHE A 75 -5.81 -5.23 7.46
N GLY A 76 -6.77 -6.13 7.26
CA GLY A 76 -8.20 -5.82 7.39
C GLY A 76 -8.54 -5.01 8.65
N GLY A 77 -9.53 -4.13 8.54
CA GLY A 77 -9.93 -3.15 9.55
C GLY A 77 -9.19 -1.81 9.38
N LYS A 78 -8.91 -1.12 10.48
CA LYS A 78 -8.38 0.24 10.49
C LYS A 78 -7.19 0.51 9.54
N PRO A 79 -6.18 -0.37 9.39
CA PRO A 79 -5.07 -0.12 8.46
C PRO A 79 -5.51 0.05 7.00
N ILE A 80 -6.46 -0.77 6.52
CA ILE A 80 -7.01 -0.64 5.16
C ILE A 80 -8.01 0.51 5.08
N GLU A 81 -8.76 0.79 6.13
CA GLU A 81 -9.70 1.92 6.18
C GLU A 81 -8.97 3.27 6.05
N VAL A 82 -7.77 3.37 6.63
CA VAL A 82 -6.92 4.59 6.59
C VAL A 82 -6.08 4.65 5.31
N ALA A 83 -5.49 3.54 4.90
CA ALA A 83 -4.60 3.45 3.75
C ALA A 83 -4.99 2.26 2.86
N PRO A 84 -5.99 2.42 1.96
CA PRO A 84 -6.52 1.33 1.14
C PRO A 84 -5.48 0.70 0.20
N ASN A 85 -4.45 1.44 -0.19
CA ASN A 85 -3.34 0.95 -1.01
C ASN A 85 -2.60 -0.24 -0.38
N ARG A 86 -2.66 -0.41 0.94
CA ARG A 86 -2.06 -1.56 1.65
C ARG A 86 -2.66 -2.92 1.30
N ILE A 87 -3.80 -2.94 0.57
CA ILE A 87 -4.40 -4.20 0.11
C ILE A 87 -3.65 -4.81 -1.09
N PHE A 88 -2.88 -4.00 -1.82
CA PHE A 88 -2.15 -4.45 -3.00
C PHE A 88 -0.79 -5.07 -2.61
N ASN A 89 -0.48 -6.22 -3.21
CA ASN A 89 0.83 -6.86 -3.07
C ASN A 89 1.84 -6.28 -4.07
N CYS A 90 1.40 -6.08 -5.31
CA CYS A 90 2.24 -5.65 -6.42
C CYS A 90 1.50 -4.62 -7.25
N ALA A 91 2.25 -3.70 -7.83
CA ALA A 91 1.79 -2.74 -8.80
C ALA A 91 2.84 -2.62 -9.93
N TYR A 92 2.43 -2.10 -11.06
CA TYR A 92 3.30 -1.80 -12.19
C TYR A 92 2.90 -0.45 -12.75
N LEU A 93 3.90 0.35 -13.13
CA LEU A 93 3.68 1.58 -13.89
C LEU A 93 4.86 1.87 -14.83
N PRO A 94 4.62 2.52 -15.98
CA PRO A 94 5.68 3.03 -16.83
C PRO A 94 6.29 4.31 -16.26
N ILE A 95 7.55 4.59 -16.59
CA ILE A 95 8.19 5.88 -16.31
C ILE A 95 7.98 6.78 -17.53
N ASP A 96 6.82 7.39 -17.62
CA ASP A 96 6.42 8.26 -18.73
C ASP A 96 5.94 9.65 -18.27
N ASP A 97 5.93 9.89 -16.96
CA ASP A 97 5.64 11.18 -16.32
C ASP A 97 6.58 11.35 -15.12
N ALA A 98 6.97 12.58 -14.81
CA ALA A 98 7.82 12.88 -13.66
C ALA A 98 7.17 12.46 -12.32
N ARG A 99 5.83 12.44 -12.23
CA ARG A 99 5.09 11.99 -11.05
C ARG A 99 5.23 10.50 -10.79
N SER A 100 5.59 9.69 -11.79
CA SER A 100 5.78 8.24 -11.65
C SER A 100 6.75 7.90 -10.52
N PHE A 101 7.77 8.73 -10.28
CA PHE A 101 8.72 8.53 -9.18
C PHE A 101 8.06 8.67 -7.80
N GLY A 102 7.22 9.69 -7.61
CA GLY A 102 6.47 9.89 -6.36
C GLY A 102 5.42 8.82 -6.14
N GLU A 103 4.74 8.39 -7.20
CA GLU A 103 3.76 7.30 -7.14
C GLU A 103 4.43 5.97 -6.75
N ILE A 104 5.61 5.67 -7.32
CA ILE A 104 6.42 4.50 -6.93
C ILE A 104 6.79 4.59 -5.45
N MET A 105 7.32 5.72 -5.01
CA MET A 105 7.72 5.92 -3.62
C MET A 105 6.53 5.73 -2.67
N PHE A 106 5.39 6.34 -2.97
CA PHE A 106 4.16 6.19 -2.19
C PHE A 106 3.72 4.73 -2.05
N LEU A 107 3.71 3.99 -3.17
CA LEU A 107 3.33 2.59 -3.18
C LEU A 107 4.32 1.71 -2.40
N LEU A 108 5.63 1.93 -2.57
CA LEU A 108 6.69 1.21 -1.85
C LEU A 108 6.60 1.46 -0.34
N LEU A 109 6.42 2.72 0.09
CA LEU A 109 6.24 3.07 1.50
C LEU A 109 4.94 2.50 2.08
N GLY A 110 3.93 2.32 1.24
CA GLY A 110 2.68 1.59 1.59
C GLY A 110 2.85 0.07 1.73
N GLY A 111 4.02 -0.46 1.34
CA GLY A 111 4.33 -1.90 1.41
C GLY A 111 3.98 -2.69 0.14
N THR A 112 3.70 -2.02 -0.97
CA THR A 112 3.45 -2.64 -2.28
C THR A 112 4.77 -2.81 -3.01
N GLY A 113 5.04 -3.99 -3.57
CA GLY A 113 6.15 -4.20 -4.50
C GLY A 113 5.83 -3.53 -5.84
N VAL A 114 6.73 -2.69 -6.37
CA VAL A 114 6.48 -1.95 -7.58
C VAL A 114 7.46 -2.34 -8.67
N GLY A 115 6.92 -2.87 -9.79
CA GLY A 115 7.64 -3.01 -11.05
C GLY A 115 7.47 -1.74 -11.89
N TYR A 116 8.51 -1.30 -12.56
CA TYR A 116 8.44 -0.15 -13.44
C TYR A 116 9.12 -0.43 -14.77
N SER A 117 8.71 0.29 -15.82
CA SER A 117 9.32 0.19 -17.15
C SER A 117 10.02 1.49 -17.53
N VAL A 118 11.28 1.33 -17.95
CA VAL A 118 12.10 2.39 -18.56
C VAL A 118 12.34 2.15 -20.04
N GLN A 119 11.40 1.49 -20.69
CA GLN A 119 11.47 1.28 -22.16
C GLN A 119 11.45 2.62 -22.87
N ARG A 120 12.14 2.69 -24.03
CA ARG A 120 12.34 3.95 -24.78
C ARG A 120 11.03 4.71 -25.01
N HIS A 121 9.99 4.03 -25.49
CA HIS A 121 8.68 4.65 -25.77
C HIS A 121 7.94 5.20 -24.54
N HIS A 122 8.35 4.84 -23.34
CA HIS A 122 7.88 5.47 -22.10
C HIS A 122 8.75 6.68 -21.75
N VAL A 123 10.07 6.48 -21.70
CA VAL A 123 11.02 7.52 -21.30
C VAL A 123 11.02 8.72 -22.27
N GLU A 124 10.78 8.50 -23.56
CA GLU A 124 10.65 9.56 -24.56
C GLU A 124 9.50 10.55 -24.30
N LYS A 125 8.52 10.16 -23.45
CA LYS A 125 7.43 11.06 -23.03
C LYS A 125 7.80 11.97 -21.88
N LEU A 126 8.91 11.69 -21.19
CA LEU A 126 9.37 12.54 -20.09
C LEU A 126 9.79 13.91 -20.61
N PRO A 127 9.55 14.98 -19.83
CA PRO A 127 10.07 16.29 -20.16
C PRO A 127 11.59 16.29 -20.12
N GLU A 128 12.20 17.16 -20.91
CA GLU A 128 13.66 17.34 -20.92
C GLU A 128 14.14 17.80 -19.54
N ILE A 129 15.14 17.10 -18.99
CA ILE A 129 15.75 17.44 -17.71
C ILE A 129 16.82 18.49 -17.94
N LEU A 130 16.56 19.70 -17.48
CA LEU A 130 17.49 20.82 -17.59
C LEU A 130 18.61 20.70 -16.54
N LYS A 131 19.82 21.07 -16.93
CA LYS A 131 20.95 21.18 -15.99
C LYS A 131 20.68 22.27 -14.95
N PRO A 132 21.05 22.07 -13.67
CA PRO A 132 20.95 23.12 -12.67
C PRO A 132 21.67 24.38 -13.11
N SER A 133 21.01 25.52 -13.06
CA SER A 133 21.59 26.81 -13.48
C SER A 133 22.62 27.36 -12.48
N GLY A 134 22.71 26.79 -11.28
CA GLY A 134 23.58 27.27 -10.19
C GLY A 134 23.18 28.62 -9.56
N LYS A 135 22.18 29.27 -10.13
CA LYS A 135 21.79 30.66 -9.72
C LYS A 135 20.82 30.72 -8.55
N ARG A 136 20.10 29.61 -8.24
CA ARG A 136 19.11 29.57 -7.16
C ARG A 136 19.21 28.23 -6.45
N THR A 137 19.26 28.28 -5.13
CA THR A 137 19.15 27.10 -4.26
C THR A 137 17.79 27.13 -3.59
N TYR A 138 17.06 26.03 -3.64
CA TYR A 138 15.76 25.91 -3.02
C TYR A 138 15.85 24.93 -1.86
N ARG A 139 15.24 25.28 -0.72
CA ARG A 139 15.12 24.36 0.41
C ARG A 139 13.73 23.76 0.42
N TYR A 140 13.63 22.44 0.35
CA TYR A 140 12.38 21.70 0.50
C TYR A 140 12.36 21.03 1.86
N LEU A 141 11.38 21.39 2.70
CA LEU A 141 11.17 20.71 3.97
C LEU A 141 10.24 19.52 3.74
N VAL A 142 10.80 18.32 3.87
CA VAL A 142 10.04 17.07 3.73
C VAL A 142 9.16 16.88 4.96
N GLY A 143 7.85 16.70 4.75
CA GLY A 143 6.94 16.31 5.82
C GLY A 143 7.22 14.88 6.28
N ASP A 144 7.17 14.62 7.60
CA ASP A 144 7.37 13.27 8.14
C ASP A 144 6.11 12.41 7.98
N SER A 145 5.79 12.10 6.74
CA SER A 145 4.67 11.27 6.32
C SER A 145 5.01 10.54 5.02
N ILE A 146 4.25 9.48 4.70
CA ILE A 146 4.41 8.75 3.42
C ILE A 146 4.19 9.70 2.24
N GLU A 147 3.18 10.54 2.33
CA GLU A 147 2.85 11.55 1.32
C GLU A 147 3.98 12.58 1.18
N GLY A 148 4.52 13.10 2.29
CA GLY A 148 5.60 14.07 2.29
C GLY A 148 6.87 13.53 1.63
N TRP A 149 7.25 12.29 1.91
CA TRP A 149 8.39 11.63 1.26
C TRP A 149 8.12 11.32 -0.20
N ALA A 150 6.90 10.90 -0.55
CA ALA A 150 6.51 10.67 -1.94
C ALA A 150 6.56 11.97 -2.76
N ASP A 151 6.08 13.07 -2.20
CA ASP A 151 6.11 14.40 -2.84
C ASP A 151 7.52 14.97 -2.99
N ALA A 152 8.45 14.58 -2.11
CA ALA A 152 9.84 14.99 -2.18
C ALA A 152 10.65 14.17 -3.20
N SER A 153 10.21 12.96 -3.50
CA SER A 153 10.94 11.98 -4.33
C SER A 153 11.02 12.33 -5.81
N PRO A 154 9.96 12.87 -6.47
CA PRO A 154 10.12 13.21 -7.87
C PRO A 154 11.16 14.32 -8.05
N PRO A 155 11.92 14.29 -9.13
CA PRO A 155 12.47 15.50 -9.71
C PRO A 155 11.26 16.33 -10.17
N THR A 156 10.53 16.81 -9.18
CA THR A 156 9.23 17.42 -9.38
C THR A 156 9.38 18.58 -10.32
N ASN A 157 8.32 18.91 -11.02
CA ASN A 157 8.09 20.10 -11.81
C ASN A 157 8.63 21.41 -11.18
N LYS A 158 8.89 21.39 -9.87
CA LYS A 158 9.54 22.49 -9.13
C LYS A 158 11.04 22.61 -9.40
N ILE A 159 11.71 21.55 -9.84
CA ILE A 159 13.13 21.59 -10.29
C ILE A 159 13.21 21.81 -11.79
N ILE A 160 12.22 21.33 -12.54
CA ILE A 160 12.25 21.26 -14.01
C ILE A 160 11.45 22.39 -14.66
N ILE A 161 10.43 22.91 -14.00
CA ILE A 161 9.59 23.98 -14.53
C ILE A 161 9.60 25.12 -13.50
N PRO A 162 10.31 26.23 -13.77
CA PRO A 162 10.12 27.43 -13.00
C PRO A 162 8.72 27.96 -13.31
N SER A 163 7.74 27.63 -12.47
CA SER A 163 6.52 28.42 -12.43
C SER A 163 6.90 29.81 -11.92
N PRO A 164 6.67 30.91 -12.66
CA PRO A 164 7.14 32.22 -12.28
C PRO A 164 6.57 32.75 -10.96
N ASP A 165 5.48 32.17 -10.46
CA ASP A 165 4.69 32.77 -9.37
C ASP A 165 4.76 32.07 -8.01
N LYS A 166 5.56 31.02 -7.84
CA LYS A 166 5.75 30.34 -6.54
C LYS A 166 7.21 29.95 -6.31
N ALA A 167 8.07 30.94 -6.25
CA ALA A 167 9.49 30.78 -5.98
C ALA A 167 9.80 31.03 -4.51
N ASP A 168 9.40 30.13 -3.60
CA ASP A 168 9.97 30.13 -2.26
C ASP A 168 10.12 28.72 -1.72
N SER A 169 11.36 28.41 -1.42
CA SER A 169 11.91 27.36 -0.57
C SER A 169 12.03 25.94 -1.12
N LEU A 170 13.13 25.65 -1.80
CA LEU A 170 13.64 24.28 -2.01
C LEU A 170 15.17 24.27 -1.86
N THR A 171 15.69 23.65 -0.82
CA THR A 171 17.11 23.27 -0.69
C THR A 171 17.17 21.77 -0.47
N LEU A 172 17.74 21.03 -1.40
CA LEU A 172 18.18 19.67 -1.12
C LEU A 172 19.42 19.78 -0.24
N ALA A 173 19.33 19.31 1.01
CA ALA A 173 20.49 19.10 1.84
C ALA A 173 21.12 17.76 1.46
N ASN A 174 22.44 17.75 1.21
CA ASN A 174 23.27 16.54 1.07
C ASN A 174 23.26 15.71 2.34
#